data_4117ff7a048f25350db06594b8f2eafd
#
_entry.id   4117ff7a048f25350db06594b8f2eafd
#
_cell.length_a   1.000
_cell.length_b   1.000
_cell.length_c   1.000
_cell.angle_alpha   90.00
_cell.angle_beta   90.00
_cell.angle_gamma   90.00
#
_symmetry.space_group_name_H-M   'P 1'
#
loop_
_entity.id
_entity.type
_entity.pdbx_description
1 polymer ?
#
loop_
_entity_poly.entity_id
_entity_poly.type
_entity_poly.pdbx_seq_one_letter_code
_entity_poly.pdbx_strand_id
1 'polypeptide(L)' 'MTIGSLLKKYRLEQGKTQAKFVGKIISRSHYAKVENDQHQINVRDLITLL' A
#
# COMPACT_ATOMS: atom_id res chain seq x y z
N MET A 1 -15.44 -0.32 2.34
CA MET A 1 -14.17 -0.78 1.75
C MET A 1 -13.45 0.41 1.14
N THR A 2 -12.20 0.59 1.43
CA THR A 2 -11.38 1.67 0.90
C THR A 2 -10.20 1.07 0.17
N ILE A 3 -9.51 1.90 -0.65
CA ILE A 3 -8.30 1.45 -1.33
C ILE A 3 -7.23 1.08 -0.31
N GLY A 4 -7.12 1.85 0.78
CA GLY A 4 -6.17 1.54 1.84
C GLY A 4 -6.41 0.19 2.48
N SER A 5 -7.66 -0.11 2.85
CA SER A 5 -7.99 -1.40 3.46
C SER A 5 -7.82 -2.55 2.46
N LEU A 6 -8.11 -2.32 1.19
CA LEU A 6 -7.94 -3.32 0.16
C LEU A 6 -6.46 -3.66 -0.04
N LEU A 7 -5.60 -2.64 -0.10
CA LEU A 7 -4.16 -2.84 -0.22
C LEU A 7 -3.60 -3.59 0.99
N LYS A 8 -4.07 -3.24 2.19
CA LYS A 8 -3.64 -3.92 3.41
C LYS A 8 -4.01 -5.41 3.35
N LYS A 9 -5.23 -5.70 2.96
CA LYS A 9 -5.68 -7.09 2.84
C LYS A 9 -4.82 -7.86 1.84
N TYR A 10 -4.59 -7.26 0.68
CA TYR A 10 -3.78 -7.87 -0.37
C TYR A 10 -2.36 -8.14 0.11
N ARG A 11 -1.76 -7.16 0.81
CA ARG A 11 -0.42 -7.32 1.37
C ARG A 11 -0.35 -8.46 2.39
N LEU A 12 -1.32 -8.51 3.30
CA LEU A 12 -1.35 -9.54 4.33
C LEU A 12 -1.55 -10.94 3.76
N GLU A 13 -2.33 -11.05 2.70
CA GLU A 13 -2.52 -12.33 2.02
C GLU A 13 -1.23 -12.86 1.44
N GLN A 14 -0.30 -11.97 1.07
CA GLN A 14 1.01 -12.35 0.55
C GLN A 14 2.03 -12.56 1.66
N GLY A 15 1.67 -12.29 2.91
CA GLY A 15 2.59 -12.44 4.03
C GLY A 15 3.74 -11.44 4.03
N LYS A 16 3.53 -10.25 3.43
CA LYS A 16 4.59 -9.26 3.32
C LYS A 16 4.44 -8.16 4.36
N THR A 17 5.59 -7.62 4.81
CA THR A 17 5.59 -6.40 5.60
C THR A 17 5.33 -5.20 4.69
N GLN A 18 5.00 -4.05 5.30
CA GLN A 18 4.80 -2.83 4.51
C GLN A 18 6.06 -2.49 3.71
N ALA A 19 7.23 -2.57 4.35
CA ALA A 19 8.48 -2.22 3.68
C ALA A 19 8.76 -3.14 2.49
N LYS A 20 8.52 -4.43 2.62
CA LYS A 20 8.74 -5.38 1.53
C LYS A 20 7.74 -5.20 0.41
N PHE A 21 6.49 -4.88 0.77
CA PHE A 21 5.44 -4.73 -0.23
C PHE A 21 5.69 -3.53 -1.14
N VAL A 22 6.09 -2.40 -0.56
CA VAL A 22 6.27 -1.17 -1.35
C VAL A 22 7.64 -1.11 -2.04
N GLY A 23 8.67 -1.78 -1.48
CA GLY A 23 10.00 -1.74 -2.05
C GLY A 23 10.48 -0.30 -2.19
N LYS A 24 10.83 0.11 -3.42
CA LYS A 24 11.29 1.46 -3.72
C LYS A 24 10.24 2.30 -4.45
N ILE A 25 9.02 1.79 -4.57
CA ILE A 25 7.96 2.47 -5.34
C ILE A 25 7.50 3.72 -4.61
N ILE A 26 7.18 3.58 -3.32
CA ILE A 26 6.83 4.71 -2.46
C ILE A 26 7.47 4.46 -1.09
N SER A 27 7.57 5.52 -0.27
CA SER A 27 8.12 5.36 1.06
C SER A 27 7.17 4.56 1.94
N ARG A 28 7.73 3.78 2.88
CA ARG A 28 6.92 3.02 3.82
C ARG A 28 6.02 3.95 4.65
N SER A 29 6.55 5.11 5.05
CA SER A 29 5.77 6.07 5.82
C SER A 29 4.55 6.56 5.06
N HIS A 30 4.72 6.88 3.78
CA HIS A 30 3.61 7.29 2.94
C HIS A 30 2.60 6.16 2.75
N TYR A 31 3.11 4.96 2.51
CA TYR A 31 2.25 3.79 2.32
C TYR A 31 1.43 3.48 3.58
N ALA A 32 2.06 3.60 4.77
CA ALA A 32 1.33 3.38 6.02
C ALA A 32 0.14 4.32 6.14
N LYS A 33 0.31 5.59 5.73
CA LYS A 33 -0.79 6.55 5.71
C LYS A 33 -1.86 6.19 4.70
N VAL A 34 -1.47 5.63 3.57
CA VAL A 34 -2.43 5.13 2.58
C VAL A 34 -3.28 4.00 3.16
N GLU A 35 -2.65 3.05 3.85
CA GLU A 35 -3.39 1.95 4.49
C GLU A 35 -4.37 2.45 5.56
N ASN A 36 -4.04 3.55 6.22
CA ASN A 36 -4.89 4.15 7.26
C ASN A 36 -5.88 5.18 6.71
N ASP A 37 -5.98 5.31 5.39
CA ASP A 37 -6.87 6.25 4.70
C ASP A 37 -6.55 7.71 5.01
N GLN A 38 -5.32 8.01 5.39
CA GLN A 38 -4.86 9.39 5.65
C GLN A 38 -4.31 10.08 4.41
N HIS A 39 -3.93 9.30 3.40
CA HIS A 39 -3.44 9.80 2.12
C HIS A 39 -3.98 8.94 1.00
N GLN A 40 -4.09 9.54 -0.17
CA GLN A 40 -4.47 8.82 -1.38
C GLN A 40 -3.20 8.38 -2.10
N ILE A 41 -3.26 7.21 -2.74
CA ILE A 41 -2.19 6.73 -3.59
C ILE A 41 -2.55 7.08 -5.04
N ASN A 42 -1.55 7.45 -5.85
CA ASN A 42 -1.84 7.71 -7.26
C ASN A 42 -2.02 6.39 -8.01
N VAL A 43 -2.71 6.47 -9.16
CA VAL A 43 -3.07 5.28 -9.92
C VAL A 43 -1.83 4.52 -10.41
N ARG A 44 -0.78 5.24 -10.81
CA ARG A 44 0.44 4.60 -11.28
C ARG A 44 1.06 3.72 -10.19
N ASP A 45 1.19 4.27 -8.98
CA ASP A 45 1.79 3.52 -7.87
C ASP A 45 0.91 2.35 -7.47
N LEU A 46 -0.41 2.55 -7.48
CA LEU A 46 -1.35 1.49 -7.17
C LEU A 46 -1.19 0.31 -8.13
N ILE A 47 -1.13 0.59 -9.43
CA ILE A 47 -0.96 -0.44 -10.44
C ILE A 47 0.39 -1.15 -10.27
N THR A 48 1.44 -0.39 -9.95
CA THR A 48 2.77 -0.98 -9.77
C THR A 48 2.81 -1.90 -8.55
N LEU A 49 2.07 -1.57 -7.48
CA LEU A 49 2.00 -2.42 -6.31
C LEU A 49 1.19 -3.70 -6.53
N LEU A 50 0.23 -3.64 -7.41
CA LEU A 50 -0.56 -4.82 -7.75
C LEU A 50 0.15 -5.64 -8.80
#